data_7f5f220a23e839f70d977cfc1e8ffab3
#
_entry.id   7f5f220a23e839f70d977cfc1e8ffab3
#
_cell.length_a   1.000
_cell.length_b   1.000
_cell.length_c   1.000
_cell.angle_alpha   90.00
_cell.angle_beta   90.00
_cell.angle_gamma   90.00
#
_symmetry.space_group_name_H-M   'P 1'
#
loop_
_entity.id
_entity.type
_entity.pdbx_description
1 polymer ?
#
loop_
_entity_poly.entity_id
_entity_poly.type
_entity_poly.pdbx_seq_one_letter_code
_entity_poly.pdbx_strand_id
1 'polypeptide(L)'
;MEGNTPPEYVTDRGIAVGREQDFDRLILQYHQPHTPWFSQALSEGRELEYHEYDWWNYYYETGDTDSIWEAYISDLRYVLDDIETLLDNLNAEKVVITADHGESFGEYGILGHKLGSLHPQIRKVPWVVTTAEDKETYEPTVAEPDNEKMSRDELNSQLKALGYKV
;
A
#
# COMPACT_ATOMS: atom_id res chain seq x y z
N MET A 1 9.18 -1.63 -13.44
CA MET A 1 7.82 -1.70 -12.86
C MET A 1 7.40 -0.26 -12.60
N GLU A 2 6.60 0.32 -13.49
CA GLU A 2 6.09 1.66 -13.29
C GLU A 2 4.77 1.54 -12.52
N GLY A 3 4.69 2.12 -11.32
CA GLY A 3 3.42 2.40 -10.67
C GLY A 3 3.23 1.96 -9.22
N ASN A 4 3.93 0.99 -8.67
CA ASN A 4 3.77 0.58 -7.28
C ASN A 4 5.07 0.71 -6.49
N THR A 5 5.02 1.48 -5.39
CA THR A 5 6.12 1.53 -4.43
C THR A 5 6.20 0.19 -3.70
N PRO A 6 7.34 -0.50 -3.69
CA PRO A 6 7.51 -1.71 -2.92
C PRO A 6 7.24 -1.46 -1.42
N PRO A 7 6.59 -2.39 -0.70
CA PRO A 7 6.25 -2.20 0.71
C PRO A 7 7.50 -2.01 1.57
N GLU A 8 8.60 -2.68 1.25
CA GLU A 8 9.88 -2.56 1.94
C GLU A 8 10.40 -1.12 1.98
N TYR A 9 10.15 -0.35 0.92
CA TYR A 9 10.56 1.04 0.87
C TYR A 9 9.80 1.89 1.89
N VAL A 10 8.50 1.65 2.05
CA VAL A 10 7.65 2.37 3.02
C VAL A 10 8.03 1.98 4.45
N THR A 11 8.25 0.68 4.69
CA THR A 11 8.71 0.13 5.97
C THR A 11 10.05 0.72 6.37
N ASP A 12 11.03 0.63 5.48
CA ASP A 12 12.39 1.14 5.68
C ASP A 12 12.38 2.63 6.03
N ARG A 13 11.68 3.42 5.23
CA ARG A 13 11.52 4.85 5.47
C ARG A 13 10.75 5.16 6.75
N GLY A 14 9.72 4.38 7.04
CA GLY A 14 8.92 4.51 8.26
C GLY A 14 9.74 4.30 9.53
N ILE A 15 10.59 3.26 9.53
CA ILE A 15 11.51 2.96 10.63
C ILE A 15 12.56 4.07 10.78
N ALA A 16 13.20 4.49 9.69
CA ALA A 16 14.21 5.54 9.72
C ALA A 16 13.66 6.83 10.34
N VAL A 17 12.56 7.37 9.80
CA VAL A 17 12.00 8.63 10.30
C VAL A 17 11.41 8.50 11.70
N GLY A 18 10.85 7.35 12.04
CA GLY A 18 10.25 7.11 13.36
C GLY A 18 11.28 6.99 14.47
N ARG A 19 12.52 6.56 14.16
CA ARG A 19 13.64 6.55 15.10
C ARG A 19 14.28 7.93 15.26
N GLU A 20 14.28 8.75 14.21
CA GLU A 20 14.93 10.06 14.21
C GLU A 20 14.08 11.18 14.80
N GLN A 21 12.76 11.06 14.70
CA GLN A 21 11.84 12.16 15.02
C GLN A 21 10.71 11.68 15.92
N ASP A 22 10.31 12.54 16.86
CA ASP A 22 9.13 12.33 17.70
C ASP A 22 7.90 12.96 17.01
N PHE A 23 6.96 12.11 16.62
CA PHE A 23 5.74 12.52 15.93
C PHE A 23 4.52 12.38 16.84
N ASP A 24 3.66 13.36 16.87
CA ASP A 24 2.31 13.20 17.44
C ASP A 24 1.52 12.11 16.69
N ARG A 25 1.74 12.00 15.38
CA ARG A 25 1.15 10.99 14.50
C ARG A 25 2.05 10.75 13.29
N LEU A 26 2.31 9.48 13.00
CA LEU A 26 2.95 9.02 11.77
C LEU A 26 1.93 8.23 10.97
N ILE A 27 1.74 8.58 9.70
CA ILE A 27 0.86 7.88 8.77
C ILE A 27 1.72 7.31 7.67
N LEU A 28 1.70 5.98 7.51
CA LEU A 28 2.39 5.25 6.46
C LEU A 28 1.34 4.65 5.54
N GLN A 29 1.47 4.89 4.23
CA GLN A 29 0.55 4.37 3.24
C GLN A 29 1.26 3.36 2.35
N TYR A 30 0.84 2.12 2.45
CA TYR A 30 1.24 1.04 1.56
C TYR A 30 0.28 0.97 0.38
N HIS A 31 0.79 0.74 -0.81
CA HIS A 31 -0.05 0.58 -2.00
C HIS A 31 -0.73 -0.78 -2.07
N GLN A 32 -0.04 -1.81 -1.58
CA GLN A 32 -0.55 -3.18 -1.59
C GLN A 32 -1.78 -3.33 -0.68
N PRO A 33 -2.76 -4.12 -1.09
CA PRO A 33 -2.84 -5.01 -2.27
C PRO A 33 -3.48 -4.37 -3.52
N HIS A 34 -3.13 -3.13 -3.88
CA HIS A 34 -3.56 -2.54 -5.15
C HIS A 34 -2.80 -3.16 -6.33
N THR A 35 -3.52 -3.44 -7.43
CA THR A 35 -2.91 -3.99 -8.67
C THR A 35 -1.84 -3.07 -9.27
N PRO A 36 -0.83 -3.65 -9.96
CA PRO A 36 -0.62 -5.07 -10.23
C PRO A 36 -0.17 -5.85 -9.00
N TRP A 37 -0.64 -7.09 -8.86
CA TRP A 37 -0.25 -7.99 -7.79
C TRP A 37 1.02 -8.74 -8.19
N PHE A 38 2.11 -8.49 -7.50
CA PHE A 38 3.42 -8.94 -7.95
C PHE A 38 4.11 -9.93 -6.98
N SER A 39 3.57 -10.13 -5.79
CA SER A 39 4.22 -10.94 -4.76
C SER A 39 4.49 -12.38 -5.20
N GLN A 40 3.53 -13.03 -5.89
CA GLN A 40 3.72 -14.38 -6.41
C GLN A 40 4.77 -14.41 -7.53
N ALA A 41 4.63 -13.52 -8.51
CA ALA A 41 5.58 -13.42 -9.61
C ALA A 41 7.01 -13.15 -9.11
N LEU A 42 7.16 -12.31 -8.09
CA LEU A 42 8.44 -12.02 -7.46
C LEU A 42 9.03 -13.27 -6.77
N SER A 43 8.22 -13.99 -6.00
CA SER A 43 8.67 -15.18 -5.27
C SER A 43 9.07 -16.32 -6.19
N GLU A 44 8.41 -16.44 -7.35
CA GLU A 44 8.64 -17.49 -8.34
C GLU A 44 9.67 -17.09 -9.42
N GLY A 45 10.09 -15.84 -9.44
CA GLY A 45 11.04 -15.32 -10.42
C GLY A 45 10.50 -15.32 -11.85
N ARG A 46 9.20 -15.09 -12.03
CA ARG A 46 8.49 -15.05 -13.31
C ARG A 46 7.94 -13.65 -13.63
N GLU A 47 7.46 -13.50 -14.85
CA GLU A 47 6.67 -12.32 -15.23
C GLU A 47 5.24 -12.41 -14.65
N LEU A 48 4.55 -11.25 -14.60
CA LEU A 48 3.16 -11.17 -14.17
C LEU A 48 2.25 -11.94 -15.13
N GLU A 49 1.31 -12.67 -14.58
CA GLU A 49 0.23 -13.31 -15.33
C GLU A 49 -0.92 -12.33 -15.58
N TYR A 50 -1.79 -12.66 -16.54
CA TYR A 50 -2.86 -11.75 -16.98
C TYR A 50 -3.77 -11.30 -15.83
N HIS A 51 -4.18 -12.19 -14.95
CA HIS A 51 -5.01 -11.88 -13.80
C HIS A 51 -4.30 -11.01 -12.74
N GLU A 52 -2.97 -10.95 -12.73
CA GLU A 52 -2.20 -10.17 -11.77
C GLU A 52 -2.07 -8.69 -12.17
N TYR A 53 -2.16 -8.36 -13.46
CA TYR A 53 -2.01 -6.98 -13.91
C TYR A 53 -3.27 -6.36 -14.52
N ASP A 54 -4.19 -7.17 -15.06
CA ASP A 54 -5.45 -6.70 -15.67
C ASP A 54 -6.62 -7.61 -15.27
N TRP A 55 -6.82 -7.76 -13.97
CA TRP A 55 -7.80 -8.66 -13.39
C TRP A 55 -9.25 -8.38 -13.80
N TRP A 56 -9.56 -7.11 -14.17
CA TRP A 56 -10.89 -6.72 -14.65
C TRP A 56 -11.23 -7.42 -15.96
N ASN A 57 -10.37 -7.28 -16.97
CA ASN A 57 -10.57 -7.91 -18.25
C ASN A 57 -10.46 -9.43 -18.13
N TYR A 58 -9.52 -9.92 -17.34
CA TYR A 58 -9.43 -11.35 -17.03
C TYR A 58 -10.73 -11.90 -16.46
N TYR A 59 -11.35 -11.21 -15.49
CA TYR A 59 -12.64 -11.62 -14.93
C TYR A 59 -13.76 -11.64 -15.99
N TYR A 60 -13.86 -10.60 -16.83
CA TYR A 60 -14.89 -10.55 -17.87
C TYR A 60 -14.73 -11.63 -18.93
N GLU A 61 -13.52 -12.08 -19.20
CA GLU A 61 -13.22 -13.10 -20.18
C GLU A 61 -13.41 -14.53 -19.63
N THR A 62 -13.05 -14.76 -18.39
CA THR A 62 -12.96 -16.10 -17.80
C THR A 62 -14.02 -16.40 -16.75
N GLY A 63 -14.44 -15.39 -16.00
CA GLY A 63 -15.26 -15.55 -14.79
C GLY A 63 -14.50 -16.17 -13.61
N ASP A 64 -13.19 -16.34 -13.72
CA ASP A 64 -12.36 -16.96 -12.68
C ASP A 64 -12.03 -15.92 -11.58
N THR A 65 -12.70 -16.10 -10.45
CA THR A 65 -12.48 -15.29 -9.24
C THR A 65 -11.43 -15.88 -8.32
N ASP A 66 -11.14 -17.16 -8.45
CA ASP A 66 -10.24 -17.86 -7.51
C ASP A 66 -8.79 -17.41 -7.73
N SER A 67 -8.33 -17.38 -8.98
CA SER A 67 -6.98 -16.88 -9.31
C SER A 67 -6.80 -15.40 -8.93
N ILE A 68 -7.82 -14.57 -9.17
CA ILE A 68 -7.83 -13.15 -8.77
C ILE A 68 -7.71 -13.01 -7.26
N TRP A 69 -8.50 -13.79 -6.51
CA TRP A 69 -8.49 -13.76 -5.06
C TRP A 69 -7.17 -14.25 -4.47
N GLU A 70 -6.59 -15.31 -5.04
CA GLU A 70 -5.29 -15.82 -4.60
C GLU A 70 -4.18 -14.80 -4.80
N ALA A 71 -4.13 -14.12 -5.95
CA ALA A 71 -3.17 -13.06 -6.21
C ALA A 71 -3.33 -11.87 -5.26
N TYR A 72 -4.57 -11.40 -5.04
CA TYR A 72 -4.87 -10.34 -4.09
C TYR A 72 -4.43 -10.69 -2.66
N ILE A 73 -4.77 -11.89 -2.17
CA ILE A 73 -4.42 -12.34 -0.82
C ILE A 73 -2.91 -12.56 -0.67
N SER A 74 -2.23 -13.01 -1.72
CA SER A 74 -0.77 -13.13 -1.72
C SER A 74 -0.11 -11.77 -1.52
N ASP A 75 -0.55 -10.76 -2.26
CA ASP A 75 -0.04 -9.38 -2.13
C ASP A 75 -0.38 -8.75 -0.77
N LEU A 76 -1.57 -9.05 -0.23
CA LEU A 76 -1.93 -8.63 1.12
C LEU A 76 -1.03 -9.26 2.18
N ARG A 77 -0.71 -10.55 2.06
CA ARG A 77 0.21 -11.22 2.99
C ARG A 77 1.61 -10.63 2.90
N TYR A 78 2.06 -10.38 1.69
CA TYR A 78 3.37 -9.77 1.44
C TYR A 78 3.53 -8.42 2.15
N VAL A 79 2.55 -7.53 2.07
CA VAL A 79 2.62 -6.25 2.79
C VAL A 79 2.46 -6.42 4.31
N LEU A 80 1.72 -7.42 4.78
CA LEU A 80 1.59 -7.67 6.21
C LEU A 80 2.89 -8.18 6.84
N ASP A 81 3.72 -8.92 6.11
CA ASP A 81 5.06 -9.33 6.55
C ASP A 81 5.98 -8.10 6.73
N ASP A 82 5.88 -7.11 5.84
CA ASP A 82 6.57 -5.83 5.98
C ASP A 82 6.05 -4.99 7.17
N ILE A 83 4.74 -5.00 7.39
CA ILE A 83 4.14 -4.34 8.55
C ILE A 83 4.59 -5.00 9.85
N GLU A 84 4.76 -6.32 9.89
CA GLU A 84 5.34 -7.02 11.05
C GLU A 84 6.75 -6.53 11.33
N THR A 85 7.59 -6.39 10.29
CA THR A 85 8.93 -5.80 10.41
C THR A 85 8.87 -4.37 10.95
N LEU A 86 7.93 -3.55 10.49
CA LEU A 86 7.72 -2.20 11.01
C LEU A 86 7.34 -2.20 12.50
N LEU A 87 6.40 -3.06 12.90
CA LEU A 87 5.94 -3.16 14.30
C LEU A 87 7.05 -3.60 15.27
N ASP A 88 7.98 -4.38 14.79
CA ASP A 88 9.14 -4.88 15.54
C ASP A 88 10.33 -3.90 15.57
N ASN A 89 10.23 -2.77 14.85
CA ASN A 89 11.34 -1.83 14.71
C ASN A 89 10.91 -0.35 14.82
N LEU A 90 9.77 -0.10 15.45
CA LEU A 90 9.24 1.24 15.70
C LEU A 90 8.63 1.31 17.11
N ASN A 91 8.82 2.40 17.85
CA ASN A 91 8.15 2.58 19.13
C ASN A 91 6.83 3.34 18.96
N ALA A 92 5.71 2.67 19.28
CA ALA A 92 4.41 3.33 19.35
C ALA A 92 3.47 2.65 20.33
N GLU A 93 2.94 3.40 21.29
CA GLU A 93 1.96 2.89 22.25
C GLU A 93 0.64 2.46 21.60
N LYS A 94 0.34 3.03 20.42
CA LYS A 94 -0.86 2.71 19.67
C LYS A 94 -0.61 2.76 18.17
N VAL A 95 -0.82 1.64 17.54
CA VAL A 95 -0.82 1.50 16.08
C VAL A 95 -2.22 1.10 15.60
N VAL A 96 -2.66 1.68 14.51
CA VAL A 96 -3.89 1.29 13.82
C VAL A 96 -3.54 0.85 12.41
N ILE A 97 -3.92 -0.40 12.09
CA ILE A 97 -3.80 -0.94 10.73
C ILE A 97 -5.19 -0.92 10.13
N THR A 98 -5.34 -0.23 9.01
CA THR A 98 -6.63 -0.03 8.33
C THR A 98 -6.42 0.11 6.82
N ALA A 99 -7.50 0.31 6.07
CA ALA A 99 -7.48 0.64 4.65
C ALA A 99 -8.34 1.87 4.39
N ASP A 100 -8.13 2.53 3.26
CA ASP A 100 -8.92 3.69 2.80
C ASP A 100 -10.27 3.26 2.23
N HIS A 101 -10.36 2.06 1.63
CA HIS A 101 -11.59 1.44 1.15
C HIS A 101 -11.45 -0.08 1.12
N GLY A 102 -12.56 -0.78 0.91
CA GLY A 102 -12.60 -2.20 0.60
C GLY A 102 -12.63 -2.44 -0.91
N GLU A 103 -12.56 -3.70 -1.30
CA GLU A 103 -12.60 -4.15 -2.69
C GLU A 103 -13.74 -5.16 -2.90
N SER A 104 -14.33 -5.18 -4.10
CA SER A 104 -15.36 -6.14 -4.49
C SER A 104 -14.90 -6.94 -5.70
N PHE A 105 -15.01 -8.26 -5.61
CA PHE A 105 -14.55 -9.23 -6.61
C PHE A 105 -15.69 -9.90 -7.36
N GLY A 106 -16.80 -9.21 -7.54
CA GLY A 106 -17.99 -9.71 -8.25
C GLY A 106 -19.20 -9.95 -7.36
N GLU A 107 -19.09 -9.73 -6.05
CA GLU A 107 -20.21 -9.87 -5.15
C GLU A 107 -21.33 -8.90 -5.55
N TYR A 108 -22.53 -9.43 -5.64
CA TYR A 108 -23.73 -8.71 -6.11
C TYR A 108 -23.56 -8.05 -7.50
N GLY A 109 -22.68 -8.57 -8.34
CA GLY A 109 -22.37 -8.03 -9.66
C GLY A 109 -21.54 -6.74 -9.63
N ILE A 110 -20.89 -6.44 -8.51
CA ILE A 110 -20.02 -5.28 -8.34
C ILE A 110 -18.57 -5.75 -8.45
N LEU A 111 -17.80 -5.08 -9.30
CA LEU A 111 -16.36 -5.27 -9.44
C LEU A 111 -15.64 -3.99 -9.06
N GLY A 112 -14.62 -4.14 -8.21
CA GLY A 112 -13.76 -3.06 -7.76
C GLY A 112 -14.44 -2.07 -6.81
N HIS A 113 -13.83 -0.94 -6.66
CA HIS A 113 -14.24 0.13 -5.74
C HIS A 113 -14.70 1.38 -6.50
N LYS A 114 -15.83 1.29 -7.19
CA LYS A 114 -16.38 2.45 -7.94
C LYS A 114 -16.62 3.64 -7.03
N LEU A 115 -16.16 4.82 -7.48
CA LEU A 115 -16.32 6.08 -6.76
C LEU A 115 -17.80 6.32 -6.42
N GLY A 116 -18.09 6.69 -5.16
CA GLY A 116 -19.46 6.93 -4.68
C GLY A 116 -20.27 5.68 -4.38
N SER A 117 -19.70 4.48 -4.48
CA SER A 117 -20.38 3.24 -4.09
C SER A 117 -20.73 3.26 -2.61
N LEU A 118 -21.98 2.88 -2.29
CA LEU A 118 -22.44 2.70 -0.92
C LEU A 118 -22.42 1.23 -0.48
N HIS A 119 -21.84 0.36 -1.30
CA HIS A 119 -21.82 -1.07 -1.02
C HIS A 119 -20.98 -1.37 0.23
N PRO A 120 -21.46 -2.21 1.16
CA PRO A 120 -20.76 -2.47 2.42
C PRO A 120 -19.34 -3.01 2.25
N GLN A 121 -19.08 -3.85 1.24
CA GLN A 121 -17.76 -4.42 0.97
C GLN A 121 -16.73 -3.36 0.56
N ILE A 122 -17.18 -2.27 -0.07
CA ILE A 122 -16.30 -1.16 -0.45
C ILE A 122 -16.11 -0.18 0.71
N ARG A 123 -17.12 -0.04 1.58
CA ARG A 123 -17.10 0.94 2.67
C ARG A 123 -16.63 0.41 4.00
N LYS A 124 -16.63 -0.90 4.20
CA LYS A 124 -16.11 -1.52 5.41
C LYS A 124 -14.63 -1.80 5.21
N VAL A 125 -13.83 -1.32 6.15
CA VAL A 125 -12.40 -1.55 6.19
C VAL A 125 -12.03 -2.25 7.50
N PRO A 126 -10.92 -2.98 7.55
CA PRO A 126 -10.38 -3.49 8.81
C PRO A 126 -10.01 -2.32 9.74
N TRP A 127 -10.06 -2.56 11.04
CA TRP A 127 -9.60 -1.63 12.06
C TRP A 127 -8.93 -2.41 13.17
N VAL A 128 -7.65 -2.70 12.97
CA VAL A 128 -6.85 -3.46 13.93
C VAL A 128 -6.06 -2.49 14.79
N VAL A 129 -6.16 -2.63 16.09
CA VAL A 129 -5.41 -1.81 17.06
C VAL A 129 -4.37 -2.68 17.74
N THR A 130 -3.12 -2.24 17.71
CA THR A 130 -1.97 -2.91 18.30
C THR A 130 -0.97 -1.88 18.86
N THR A 131 0.20 -2.34 19.23
CA THR A 131 1.37 -1.55 19.65
C THR A 131 2.55 -1.90 18.76
N ALA A 132 3.61 -1.09 18.80
CA ALA A 132 4.89 -1.40 18.18
C ALA A 132 6.01 -1.20 19.21
N GLU A 133 7.03 -2.04 19.17
CA GLU A 133 8.19 -1.99 20.03
C GLU A 133 9.46 -2.13 19.20
N ASP A 134 10.36 -1.15 19.30
CA ASP A 134 11.62 -1.20 18.57
C ASP A 134 12.58 -2.21 19.23
N LYS A 135 12.70 -3.38 18.60
CA LYS A 135 13.58 -4.46 19.00
C LYS A 135 14.97 -4.38 18.37
N GLU A 136 15.21 -3.34 17.55
CA GLU A 136 16.45 -3.11 16.83
C GLU A 136 16.90 -4.32 15.96
N THR A 137 15.91 -5.03 15.38
CA THR A 137 16.17 -6.22 14.56
C THR A 137 16.37 -5.90 13.08
N TYR A 138 16.08 -4.67 12.67
CA TYR A 138 16.18 -4.18 11.31
C TYR A 138 16.89 -2.83 11.26
N GLU A 139 17.85 -2.70 10.33
CA GLU A 139 18.56 -1.45 10.07
C GLU A 139 18.08 -0.85 8.74
N PRO A 140 17.45 0.34 8.73
CA PRO A 140 17.02 0.99 7.51
C PRO A 140 18.19 1.28 6.56
N THR A 141 17.97 1.04 5.28
CA THR A 141 18.99 1.23 4.23
C THR A 141 18.68 2.38 3.28
N VAL A 142 17.44 2.88 3.31
CA VAL A 142 17.03 3.98 2.44
C VAL A 142 17.74 5.26 2.84
N ALA A 143 18.59 5.76 1.94
CA ALA A 143 19.14 7.09 2.06
C ALA A 143 18.02 8.14 2.20
N GLU A 144 18.26 9.16 3.02
CA GLU A 144 17.35 10.31 3.02
C GLU A 144 17.07 10.74 1.58
N PRO A 145 15.80 11.00 1.22
CA PRO A 145 15.57 11.63 -0.06
C PRO A 145 16.39 12.91 -0.09
N ASP A 146 17.08 13.12 -1.19
CA ASP A 146 17.77 14.38 -1.43
C ASP A 146 16.76 15.49 -1.20
N ASN A 147 16.77 16.05 0.00
CA ASN A 147 15.90 17.17 0.40
C ASN A 147 16.46 18.44 -0.28
N GLU A 148 16.57 18.42 -1.59
CA GLU A 148 16.47 19.65 -2.35
C GLU A 148 15.08 20.19 -2.05
N LYS A 149 15.03 21.07 -1.05
CA LYS A 149 13.79 21.79 -0.71
C LYS A 149 13.30 22.39 -1.99
N MET A 150 12.27 21.76 -2.56
CA MET A 150 11.61 22.25 -3.75
C MET A 150 11.38 23.75 -3.56
N SER A 151 11.87 24.54 -4.46
CA SER A 151 11.71 25.98 -4.37
C SER A 151 10.22 26.31 -4.38
N ARG A 152 9.85 27.44 -3.77
CA ARG A 152 8.45 27.86 -3.71
C ARG A 152 7.85 28.01 -5.11
N ASP A 153 8.68 28.33 -6.10
CA ASP A 153 8.25 28.46 -7.50
C ASP A 153 8.01 27.11 -8.16
N GLU A 154 8.80 26.10 -7.86
CA GLU A 154 8.58 24.72 -8.33
C GLU A 154 7.32 24.12 -7.70
N LEU A 155 7.12 24.31 -6.38
CA LEU A 155 5.91 23.88 -5.70
C LEU A 155 4.66 24.57 -6.29
N ASN A 156 4.70 25.88 -6.51
CA ASN A 156 3.61 26.62 -7.12
C ASN A 156 3.33 26.16 -8.55
N SER A 157 4.37 25.80 -9.30
CA SER A 157 4.23 25.27 -10.68
C SER A 157 3.54 23.91 -10.67
N GLN A 158 3.91 23.01 -9.75
CA GLN A 158 3.25 21.71 -9.58
C GLN A 158 1.80 21.86 -9.12
N LEU A 159 1.53 22.74 -8.16
CA LEU A 159 0.17 23.01 -7.69
C LEU A 159 -0.72 23.55 -8.82
N LYS A 160 -0.19 24.45 -9.67
CA LYS A 160 -0.91 24.95 -10.85
C LYS A 160 -1.18 23.84 -11.86
N ALA A 161 -0.21 22.95 -12.12
CA ALA A 161 -0.39 21.80 -13.01
C ALA A 161 -1.48 20.84 -12.52
N LEU A 162 -1.66 20.73 -11.20
CA LEU A 162 -2.72 19.96 -10.54
C LEU A 162 -4.07 20.73 -10.45
N GLY A 163 -4.15 21.96 -10.97
CA GLY A 163 -5.38 22.75 -11.03
C GLY A 163 -5.65 23.58 -9.75
N TYR A 164 -4.71 23.68 -8.84
CA TYR A 164 -4.84 24.55 -7.66
C TYR A 164 -4.57 26.02 -8.05
N LYS A 165 -5.35 26.94 -7.46
CA LYS A 165 -5.10 28.36 -7.54
C LYS A 165 -4.08 28.74 -6.47
N VAL A 166 -2.86 29.05 -6.84
CA VAL A 166 -1.75 29.53 -6.00
C VAL A 166 -1.40 30.96 -6.39
#